data_9f1a8fa8902a9847eb4463b70ae8437e
#
_entry.id   9f1a8fa8902a9847eb4463b70ae8437e
#
_cell.length_a   1.000
_cell.length_b   1.000
_cell.length_c   1.000
_cell.angle_alpha   90.00
_cell.angle_beta   90.00
_cell.angle_gamma   90.00
#
_symmetry.space_group_name_H-M   'P 1'
#
loop_
_entity.id
_entity.type
_entity.pdbx_description
1 polymer ?
#
loop_
_entity_poly.entity_id
_entity_poly.type
_entity_poly.pdbx_seq_one_letter_code
_entity_poly.pdbx_strand_id
1 'polypeptide(L)'
;RLEQAGADVVGLNCIRGPETMLPMIAEIREAVDCHVAALPVPYRTTDAEPSFQSLTDPHRPGHRPFPTSLDPFMCTREEIAEFGAAAWDLGARYLGVCCGAGAHHIRALALALGREPAGARYVPDMSRHAFLGTDAQLKDHNRDYASEL
;
A
#
# COMPACT_ATOMS: atom_id res chain seq x y z
N ARG A 1 -14.36 -5.36 -23.03
CA ARG A 1 -14.99 -6.72 -23.04
C ARG A 1 -15.83 -6.97 -21.80
N LEU A 2 -15.29 -6.88 -20.58
CA LEU A 2 -16.05 -7.12 -19.33
C LEU A 2 -17.19 -6.10 -19.17
N GLU A 3 -16.91 -4.83 -19.37
CA GLU A 3 -17.91 -3.76 -19.36
C GLU A 3 -19.01 -3.99 -20.40
N GLN A 4 -18.62 -4.36 -21.65
CA GLN A 4 -19.58 -4.71 -22.71
C GLN A 4 -20.45 -5.94 -22.37
N ALA A 5 -19.97 -6.79 -21.46
CA ALA A 5 -20.71 -7.91 -20.92
C ALA A 5 -21.60 -7.54 -19.71
N GLY A 6 -21.62 -6.26 -19.33
CA GLY A 6 -22.48 -5.74 -18.27
C GLY A 6 -21.80 -5.62 -16.89
N ALA A 7 -20.46 -5.61 -16.82
CA ALA A 7 -19.77 -5.38 -15.55
C ALA A 7 -19.85 -3.91 -15.14
N ASP A 8 -20.34 -3.63 -13.92
CA ASP A 8 -20.40 -2.29 -13.32
C ASP A 8 -19.06 -1.83 -12.77
N VAL A 9 -18.18 -2.79 -12.43
CA VAL A 9 -16.83 -2.53 -11.91
C VAL A 9 -15.85 -3.48 -12.57
N VAL A 10 -14.74 -2.96 -13.09
CA VAL A 10 -13.61 -3.75 -13.61
C VAL A 10 -12.32 -3.29 -12.95
N GLY A 11 -11.29 -4.13 -12.93
CA GLY A 11 -10.02 -3.70 -12.35
C GLY A 11 -9.07 -4.85 -12.06
N LEU A 12 -8.13 -4.59 -11.18
CA LEU A 12 -7.07 -5.53 -10.81
C LEU A 12 -7.17 -5.91 -9.33
N ASN A 13 -6.95 -7.19 -9.08
CA ASN A 13 -6.91 -7.75 -7.75
C ASN A 13 -5.73 -8.72 -7.62
N CYS A 14 -4.92 -8.52 -6.59
CA CYS A 14 -3.81 -9.41 -6.23
C CYS A 14 -2.59 -9.34 -7.17
N ILE A 15 -1.60 -10.21 -6.92
CA ILE A 15 -0.37 -10.47 -7.67
C ILE A 15 0.64 -9.32 -7.60
N ARG A 16 0.26 -8.12 -8.04
CA ARG A 16 1.13 -6.94 -8.09
C ARG A 16 1.02 -6.11 -6.82
N GLY A 17 2.13 -5.51 -6.42
CA GLY A 17 2.16 -4.51 -5.36
C GLY A 17 1.68 -3.13 -5.85
N PRO A 18 1.63 -2.13 -4.96
CA PRO A 18 1.13 -0.79 -5.23
C PRO A 18 1.77 -0.14 -6.46
N GLU A 19 3.08 -0.06 -6.47
CA GLU A 19 3.84 0.67 -7.50
C GLU A 19 3.62 0.09 -8.90
N THR A 20 3.70 -1.24 -9.03
CA THR A 20 3.55 -1.91 -10.32
C THR A 20 2.10 -2.07 -10.78
N MET A 21 1.13 -1.80 -9.91
CA MET A 21 -0.30 -1.81 -10.26
C MET A 21 -0.78 -0.46 -10.80
N LEU A 22 -0.27 0.67 -10.32
CA LEU A 22 -0.75 2.00 -10.69
C LEU A 22 -0.75 2.29 -12.20
N PRO A 23 0.32 1.97 -12.97
CA PRO A 23 0.32 2.18 -14.41
C PRO A 23 -0.82 1.41 -15.12
N MET A 24 -1.08 0.18 -14.68
CA MET A 24 -2.14 -0.65 -15.25
C MET A 24 -3.54 -0.12 -14.91
N ILE A 25 -3.71 0.50 -13.73
CA ILE A 25 -4.97 1.16 -13.36
C ILE A 25 -5.24 2.35 -14.27
N ALA A 26 -4.22 3.14 -14.61
CA ALA A 26 -4.34 4.23 -15.57
C ALA A 26 -4.80 3.73 -16.94
N GLU A 27 -4.17 2.68 -17.48
CA GLU A 27 -4.55 2.05 -18.75
C GLU A 27 -5.99 1.52 -18.73
N ILE A 28 -6.40 0.87 -17.62
CA ILE A 28 -7.78 0.38 -17.49
C ILE A 28 -8.75 1.55 -17.47
N ARG A 29 -8.44 2.63 -16.74
CA ARG A 29 -9.31 3.81 -16.66
C ARG A 29 -9.55 4.47 -18.02
N GLU A 30 -8.51 4.53 -18.87
CA GLU A 30 -8.64 5.03 -20.24
C GLU A 30 -9.49 4.13 -21.14
N ALA A 31 -9.54 2.83 -20.84
CA ALA A 31 -10.18 1.83 -21.68
C ALA A 31 -11.65 1.54 -21.33
N VAL A 32 -12.19 2.07 -20.23
CA VAL A 32 -13.54 1.76 -19.75
C VAL A 32 -14.23 3.00 -19.19
N ASP A 33 -15.57 3.03 -19.24
CA ASP A 33 -16.41 4.07 -18.64
C ASP A 33 -16.94 3.67 -17.26
N CYS A 34 -17.04 2.37 -16.96
CA CYS A 34 -17.50 1.86 -15.68
C CYS A 34 -16.49 2.12 -14.53
N HIS A 35 -16.84 1.76 -13.31
CA HIS A 35 -15.97 1.95 -12.15
C HIS A 35 -14.73 1.07 -12.23
N VAL A 36 -13.59 1.62 -11.76
CA VAL A 36 -12.31 0.88 -11.71
C VAL A 36 -11.99 0.46 -10.29
N ALA A 37 -11.58 -0.81 -10.14
CA ALA A 37 -11.12 -1.40 -8.88
C ALA A 37 -9.60 -1.58 -8.87
N ALA A 38 -8.97 -1.31 -7.72
CA ALA A 38 -7.55 -1.50 -7.48
C ALA A 38 -7.29 -2.11 -6.09
N LEU A 39 -6.85 -3.38 -6.08
CA LEU A 39 -6.61 -4.16 -4.86
C LEU A 39 -5.24 -4.86 -4.93
N PRO A 40 -4.12 -4.13 -4.74
CA PRO A 40 -2.78 -4.73 -4.76
C PRO A 40 -2.56 -5.67 -3.59
N VAL A 41 -1.53 -6.51 -3.70
CA VAL A 41 -0.93 -7.14 -2.52
C VAL A 41 -0.06 -6.10 -1.79
N PRO A 42 0.08 -6.16 -0.47
CA PRO A 42 0.89 -5.20 0.29
C PRO A 42 2.38 -5.57 0.26
N TYR A 43 2.92 -5.86 -0.92
CA TYR A 43 4.33 -6.19 -1.10
C TYR A 43 4.97 -5.31 -2.17
N ARG A 44 6.22 -4.92 -1.94
CA ARG A 44 7.02 -4.15 -2.89
C ARG A 44 7.41 -5.06 -4.06
N THR A 45 6.72 -4.92 -5.16
CA THR A 45 7.04 -5.57 -6.43
C THR A 45 7.69 -4.56 -7.37
N THR A 46 8.48 -5.03 -8.31
CA THR A 46 9.18 -4.21 -9.31
C THR A 46 8.78 -4.64 -10.72
N ASP A 47 9.14 -3.85 -11.73
CA ASP A 47 8.90 -4.25 -13.12
C ASP A 47 9.64 -5.54 -13.50
N ALA A 48 10.81 -5.78 -12.89
CA ALA A 48 11.55 -7.02 -13.08
C ALA A 48 10.92 -8.22 -12.36
N GLU A 49 10.27 -7.97 -11.22
CA GLU A 49 9.61 -8.96 -10.37
C GLU A 49 8.18 -8.51 -10.06
N PRO A 50 7.29 -8.51 -11.05
CA PRO A 50 5.97 -7.90 -10.93
C PRO A 50 4.96 -8.69 -10.09
N SER A 51 5.29 -9.94 -9.75
CA SER A 51 4.48 -10.80 -8.88
C SER A 51 5.13 -10.98 -7.53
N PHE A 52 4.37 -10.83 -6.43
CA PHE A 52 4.88 -11.13 -5.08
C PHE A 52 5.36 -12.58 -4.93
N GLN A 53 4.89 -13.48 -5.79
CA GLN A 53 5.32 -14.88 -5.83
C GLN A 53 6.68 -15.08 -6.50
N SER A 54 7.13 -14.12 -7.32
CA SER A 54 8.41 -14.17 -8.04
C SER A 54 9.52 -13.37 -7.37
N LEU A 55 9.23 -12.67 -6.26
CA LEU A 55 10.23 -11.90 -5.52
C LEU A 55 11.43 -12.76 -5.15
N THR A 56 12.61 -12.17 -5.23
CA THR A 56 13.89 -12.77 -4.80
C THR A 56 14.48 -11.98 -3.64
N ASP A 57 15.20 -12.67 -2.77
CA ASP A 57 15.88 -12.05 -1.64
C ASP A 57 17.31 -11.68 -2.04
N PRO A 58 17.66 -10.38 -2.15
CA PRO A 58 19.00 -9.95 -2.56
C PRO A 58 20.08 -10.36 -1.57
N HIS A 59 19.72 -10.60 -0.31
CA HIS A 59 20.66 -11.02 0.74
C HIS A 59 20.83 -12.55 0.83
N ARG A 60 19.98 -13.31 0.12
CA ARG A 60 19.98 -14.78 0.12
C ARG A 60 19.81 -15.34 -1.29
N PRO A 61 20.84 -15.26 -2.15
CA PRO A 61 20.77 -15.72 -3.53
C PRO A 61 20.23 -17.15 -3.64
N GLY A 62 19.26 -17.35 -4.53
CA GLY A 62 18.60 -18.65 -4.73
C GLY A 62 17.45 -18.96 -3.75
N HIS A 63 17.25 -18.14 -2.71
CA HIS A 63 16.09 -18.26 -1.83
C HIS A 63 14.88 -17.51 -2.43
N ARG A 64 13.73 -18.19 -2.47
CA ARG A 64 12.46 -17.57 -2.83
C ARG A 64 11.66 -17.24 -1.57
N PRO A 65 11.35 -15.96 -1.32
CA PRO A 65 10.60 -15.55 -0.14
C PRO A 65 9.18 -16.14 -0.08
N PHE A 66 8.53 -16.31 -1.23
CA PHE A 66 7.19 -16.91 -1.28
C PHE A 66 7.24 -18.43 -0.97
N PRO A 67 6.32 -18.95 -0.14
CA PRO A 67 5.21 -18.25 0.53
C PRO A 67 5.49 -17.80 1.98
N THR A 68 6.64 -18.12 2.59
CA THR A 68 6.84 -18.11 4.04
C THR A 68 7.79 -17.03 4.58
N SER A 69 8.39 -16.22 3.72
CA SER A 69 9.43 -15.24 4.08
C SER A 69 9.18 -13.88 3.42
N LEU A 70 7.93 -13.46 3.32
CA LEU A 70 7.52 -12.23 2.62
C LEU A 70 7.58 -10.97 3.48
N ASP A 71 7.76 -11.08 4.81
CA ASP A 71 7.75 -9.95 5.73
C ASP A 71 8.70 -8.81 5.34
N PRO A 72 9.95 -9.05 4.89
CA PRO A 72 10.88 -7.98 4.50
C PRO A 72 10.41 -7.16 3.29
N PHE A 73 9.49 -7.71 2.49
CA PHE A 73 8.96 -7.09 1.28
C PHE A 73 7.64 -6.37 1.53
N MET A 74 7.11 -6.44 2.75
CA MET A 74 5.82 -5.83 3.07
C MET A 74 5.89 -4.31 3.00
N CYS A 75 4.92 -3.73 2.31
CA CYS A 75 4.70 -2.29 2.29
C CYS A 75 4.33 -1.78 3.68
N THR A 76 4.78 -0.59 4.01
CA THR A 76 4.30 0.11 5.19
C THR A 76 2.84 0.57 4.98
N ARG A 77 2.20 0.95 6.05
CA ARG A 77 0.86 1.56 5.98
C ARG A 77 0.88 2.90 5.22
N GLU A 78 1.99 3.63 5.29
CA GLU A 78 2.19 4.90 4.60
C GLU A 78 2.25 4.66 3.07
N GLU A 79 2.99 3.67 2.60
CA GLU A 79 3.04 3.28 1.18
C GLU A 79 1.66 2.85 0.65
N ILE A 80 0.85 2.18 1.48
CA ILE A 80 -0.53 1.83 1.10
C ILE A 80 -1.45 3.05 1.10
N ALA A 81 -1.23 4.02 2.00
CA ALA A 81 -1.95 5.30 1.99
C ALA A 81 -1.65 6.12 0.72
N GLU A 82 -0.37 6.22 0.35
CA GLU A 82 0.09 6.88 -0.87
C GLU A 82 -0.48 6.23 -2.13
N PHE A 83 -0.46 4.89 -2.18
CA PHE A 83 -1.13 4.14 -3.24
C PHE A 83 -2.61 4.50 -3.33
N GLY A 84 -3.30 4.55 -2.20
CA GLY A 84 -4.73 4.87 -2.16
C GLY A 84 -5.05 6.24 -2.75
N ALA A 85 -4.27 7.26 -2.38
CA ALA A 85 -4.42 8.61 -2.94
C ALA A 85 -4.14 8.61 -4.45
N ALA A 86 -3.02 8.02 -4.89
CA ALA A 86 -2.65 7.96 -6.30
C ALA A 86 -3.68 7.20 -7.15
N ALA A 87 -4.16 6.04 -6.69
CA ALA A 87 -5.18 5.28 -7.40
C ALA A 87 -6.52 6.03 -7.48
N TRP A 88 -6.88 6.77 -6.43
CA TRP A 88 -8.07 7.63 -6.43
C TRP A 88 -7.95 8.75 -7.47
N ASP A 89 -6.81 9.40 -7.55
CA ASP A 89 -6.53 10.47 -8.52
C ASP A 89 -6.56 9.95 -9.96
N LEU A 90 -6.10 8.71 -10.18
CA LEU A 90 -6.24 8.01 -11.46
C LEU A 90 -7.69 7.60 -11.80
N GLY A 91 -8.62 7.78 -10.88
CA GLY A 91 -10.05 7.49 -11.12
C GLY A 91 -10.52 6.13 -10.63
N ALA A 92 -9.71 5.35 -9.91
CA ALA A 92 -10.21 4.17 -9.23
C ALA A 92 -11.21 4.55 -8.12
N ARG A 93 -12.30 3.79 -7.99
CA ARG A 93 -13.36 4.08 -7.01
C ARG A 93 -13.67 2.91 -6.08
N TYR A 94 -13.19 1.72 -6.38
CA TYR A 94 -13.21 0.57 -5.50
C TYR A 94 -11.78 0.23 -5.09
N LEU A 95 -11.41 0.61 -3.88
CA LEU A 95 -10.04 0.50 -3.38
C LEU A 95 -9.96 -0.46 -2.19
N GLY A 96 -8.91 -1.24 -2.17
CA GLY A 96 -8.64 -2.19 -1.11
C GLY A 96 -7.22 -2.73 -1.18
N VAL A 97 -6.96 -3.81 -0.48
CA VAL A 97 -5.72 -4.59 -0.53
C VAL A 97 -6.03 -6.07 -0.51
N CYS A 98 -5.11 -6.87 -1.01
CA CYS A 98 -5.27 -8.31 -1.18
C CYS A 98 -4.39 -9.11 -0.20
N CYS A 99 -3.94 -10.28 -0.64
CA CYS A 99 -3.21 -11.29 0.16
C CYS A 99 -2.05 -10.70 0.98
N GLY A 100 -2.03 -11.02 2.27
CA GLY A 100 -0.98 -10.56 3.20
C GLY A 100 -1.30 -9.24 3.91
N ALA A 101 -2.36 -8.53 3.52
CA ALA A 101 -2.72 -7.28 4.15
C ALA A 101 -3.32 -7.47 5.56
N GLY A 102 -2.98 -6.57 6.45
CA GLY A 102 -3.58 -6.44 7.77
C GLY A 102 -4.57 -5.27 7.86
N ALA A 103 -5.34 -5.23 8.94
CA ALA A 103 -6.33 -4.17 9.20
C ALA A 103 -5.73 -2.75 9.22
N HIS A 104 -4.45 -2.62 9.59
CA HIS A 104 -3.73 -1.34 9.59
C HIS A 104 -3.51 -0.78 8.17
N HIS A 105 -3.34 -1.63 7.16
CA HIS A 105 -3.25 -1.23 5.76
C HIS A 105 -4.59 -0.64 5.27
N ILE A 106 -5.71 -1.33 5.53
CA ILE A 106 -7.05 -0.83 5.17
C ILE A 106 -7.37 0.47 5.90
N ARG A 107 -6.98 0.59 7.17
CA ARG A 107 -7.18 1.83 7.93
C ARG A 107 -6.38 2.99 7.31
N ALA A 108 -5.11 2.76 6.98
CA ALA A 108 -4.27 3.79 6.35
C ALA A 108 -4.84 4.24 5.00
N LEU A 109 -5.27 3.28 4.17
CA LEU A 109 -5.96 3.55 2.91
C LEU A 109 -7.23 4.41 3.12
N ALA A 110 -8.08 4.04 4.08
CA ALA A 110 -9.31 4.77 4.36
C ALA A 110 -9.03 6.21 4.82
N LEU A 111 -8.06 6.40 5.72
CA LEU A 111 -7.66 7.72 6.22
C LEU A 111 -7.09 8.61 5.11
N ALA A 112 -6.28 8.06 4.21
CA ALA A 112 -5.76 8.79 3.06
C ALA A 112 -6.86 9.32 2.13
N LEU A 113 -8.02 8.66 2.13
CA LEU A 113 -9.21 9.06 1.37
C LEU A 113 -10.21 9.89 2.19
N GLY A 114 -9.79 10.45 3.33
CA GLY A 114 -10.62 11.28 4.20
C GLY A 114 -11.73 10.50 4.92
N ARG A 115 -11.63 9.19 5.04
CA ARG A 115 -12.59 8.34 5.76
C ARG A 115 -12.04 8.00 7.14
N GLU A 116 -12.86 8.20 8.17
CA GLU A 116 -12.50 7.89 9.56
C GLU A 116 -13.22 6.63 10.05
N PRO A 117 -12.66 5.43 9.84
CA PRO A 117 -13.24 4.22 10.40
C PRO A 117 -13.11 4.20 11.93
N ALA A 118 -13.94 3.44 12.61
CA ALA A 118 -13.91 3.33 14.08
C ALA A 118 -12.52 2.97 14.65
N GLY A 119 -11.68 2.27 13.87
CA GLY A 119 -10.30 1.95 14.22
C GLY A 119 -9.31 3.13 14.11
N ALA A 120 -9.71 4.29 13.57
CA ALA A 120 -8.83 5.45 13.40
C ALA A 120 -8.27 5.96 14.73
N ARG A 121 -9.02 5.82 15.83
CA ARG A 121 -8.57 6.15 17.19
C ARG A 121 -7.31 5.43 17.66
N TYR A 122 -6.91 4.35 16.98
CA TYR A 122 -5.69 3.59 17.30
C TYR A 122 -4.52 3.93 16.38
N VAL A 123 -4.64 4.95 15.54
CA VAL A 123 -3.52 5.45 14.74
C VAL A 123 -2.53 6.11 15.70
N PRO A 124 -1.23 5.72 15.66
CA PRO A 124 -0.24 6.37 16.51
C PRO A 124 -0.07 7.84 16.10
N ASP A 125 0.02 8.69 17.09
CA ASP A 125 0.42 10.09 16.90
C ASP A 125 1.95 10.13 16.76
N MET A 126 2.44 10.22 15.54
CA MET A 126 3.86 10.22 15.23
C MET A 126 4.59 11.49 15.74
N SER A 127 3.88 12.56 16.04
CA SER A 127 4.50 13.72 16.72
C SER A 127 5.06 13.36 18.09
N ARG A 128 4.53 12.32 18.71
CA ARG A 128 4.93 11.78 20.01
C ARG A 128 5.89 10.60 19.93
N HIS A 129 6.41 10.30 18.74
CA HIS A 129 7.40 9.24 18.58
C HIS A 129 8.67 9.60 19.38
N ALA A 130 9.21 8.63 20.13
CA ALA A 130 10.27 8.87 21.11
C ALA A 130 11.54 9.52 20.50
N PHE A 131 11.86 9.22 19.26
CA PHE A 131 13.06 9.70 18.57
C PHE A 131 12.76 10.69 17.43
N LEU A 132 11.70 10.43 16.66
CA LEU A 132 11.38 11.21 15.45
C LEU A 132 10.24 12.21 15.65
N GLY A 133 9.69 12.27 16.87
CA GLY A 133 8.56 13.14 17.18
C GLY A 133 8.97 14.61 17.30
N THR A 134 7.96 15.47 17.18
CA THR A 134 8.09 16.93 17.28
C THR A 134 7.42 17.52 18.53
N ASP A 135 6.81 16.68 19.36
CA ASP A 135 6.14 17.11 20.59
C ASP A 135 7.15 17.78 21.54
N ALA A 136 6.76 18.94 22.09
CA ALA A 136 7.59 19.70 23.03
C ALA A 136 7.87 18.97 24.35
N GLN A 137 7.08 17.95 24.68
CA GLN A 137 7.25 17.12 25.89
C GLN A 137 8.27 16.00 25.73
N LEU A 138 8.82 15.79 24.52
CA LEU A 138 9.86 14.79 24.28
C LEU A 138 11.16 15.19 24.98
N LYS A 139 11.81 14.21 25.59
CA LYS A 139 13.09 14.43 26.28
C LYS A 139 14.21 14.78 25.29
N ASP A 140 15.03 15.76 25.65
CA ASP A 140 16.09 16.26 24.78
C ASP A 140 17.06 15.17 24.32
N HIS A 141 17.48 14.25 25.22
CA HIS A 141 18.38 13.17 24.84
C HIS A 141 17.82 12.23 23.76
N ASN A 142 16.51 12.10 23.64
CA ASN A 142 15.91 11.31 22.55
C ASN A 142 16.02 12.06 21.21
N ARG A 143 15.88 13.38 21.22
CA ARG A 143 16.05 14.21 20.02
C ARG A 143 17.50 14.26 19.57
N ASP A 144 18.44 14.38 20.53
CA ASP A 144 19.86 14.37 20.24
C ASP A 144 20.26 13.06 19.57
N TYR A 145 19.83 11.91 20.09
CA TYR A 145 20.07 10.61 19.49
C TYR A 145 19.45 10.47 18.09
N ALA A 146 18.24 10.97 17.89
CA ALA A 146 17.60 10.94 16.58
C ALA A 146 18.36 11.78 15.52
N SER A 147 19.08 12.83 15.95
CA SER A 147 19.89 13.65 15.05
C SER A 147 21.18 12.97 14.60
N GLU A 148 21.56 11.86 15.24
CA GLU A 148 22.76 11.07 14.94
C GLU A 148 22.44 9.86 14.04
N LEU A 149 21.14 9.54 13.81
CA LEU A 149 20.68 8.44 12.96
C LEU A 149 20.52 8.86 11.50
#